data_b82967f0e31082c60505d9597b5fc865
#
_entry.id   b82967f0e31082c60505d9597b5fc865
#
_cell.length_a   1.000
_cell.length_b   1.000
_cell.length_c   1.000
_cell.angle_alpha   90.00
_cell.angle_beta   90.00
_cell.angle_gamma   90.00
#
_symmetry.space_group_name_H-M   'P 1'
#
loop_
_entity.id
_entity.type
_entity.pdbx_description
1 polymer ?
#
loop_
_entity_poly.entity_id
_entity_poly.type
_entity_poly.pdbx_seq_one_letter_code
_entity_poly.pdbx_strand_id
1 'polypeptide(L)'
;MTNYNGKEVLNGLLFIKSMMSVENVESQAIALRKLANKAGVDCKHALLDDSYSKSIARDAICDLLEYLDTGRYQVLVVEDVYDLTNNIPDLKAMIDRINGMNVIIFDLATMTARFNNYAKEC
;
A
#
# COMPACT_ATOMS: atom_id res chain seq x y z
N MET A 1 -10.54 13.29 4.44
CA MET A 1 -10.84 12.65 3.15
C MET A 1 -11.15 13.69 2.09
N THR A 2 -10.85 13.35 0.85
CA THR A 2 -11.05 14.23 -0.30
C THR A 2 -12.33 13.83 -1.03
N ASN A 3 -13.07 14.80 -1.55
CA ASN A 3 -14.23 14.53 -2.39
C ASN A 3 -13.86 14.75 -3.85
N TYR A 4 -14.30 13.84 -4.70
CA TYR A 4 -14.11 13.92 -6.13
C TYR A 4 -15.44 13.61 -6.83
N ASN A 5 -15.96 14.55 -7.59
CA ASN A 5 -17.28 14.43 -8.24
C ASN A 5 -18.38 14.06 -7.24
N GLY A 6 -18.33 14.64 -6.05
CA GLY A 6 -19.32 14.38 -5.02
C GLY A 6 -19.16 13.05 -4.29
N LYS A 7 -18.11 12.28 -4.59
CA LYS A 7 -17.82 11.01 -3.93
C LYS A 7 -16.58 11.17 -3.06
N GLU A 8 -16.60 10.49 -1.93
CA GLU A 8 -15.43 10.43 -1.08
C GLU A 8 -14.36 9.57 -1.74
N VAL A 9 -13.12 10.06 -1.72
CA VAL A 9 -11.95 9.28 -2.11
C VAL A 9 -11.01 9.17 -0.92
N LEU A 10 -10.40 8.01 -0.79
CA LEU A 10 -9.44 7.75 0.27
C LEU A 10 -8.05 8.14 -0.18
N ASN A 11 -7.26 8.67 0.73
CA ASN A 11 -5.87 8.99 0.45
C ASN A 11 -5.03 7.73 0.58
N GLY A 12 -4.31 7.41 -0.48
CA GLY A 12 -3.48 6.22 -0.54
C GLY A 12 -2.01 6.54 -0.67
N LEU A 13 -1.19 5.64 -0.14
CA LEU A 13 0.24 5.59 -0.41
C LEU A 13 0.50 4.36 -1.26
N LEU A 14 1.14 4.55 -2.41
CA LEU A 14 1.47 3.45 -3.31
C LEU A 14 2.87 2.94 -2.96
N PHE A 15 2.98 1.65 -2.70
CA PHE A 15 4.26 0.99 -2.47
C PHE A 15 4.59 0.14 -3.69
N ILE A 16 5.72 0.44 -4.34
CA ILE A 16 6.16 -0.25 -5.55
C ILE A 16 7.47 -0.95 -5.27
N LYS A 17 7.49 -2.27 -5.44
CA LYS A 17 8.72 -3.05 -5.40
C LYS A 17 9.12 -3.37 -6.83
N SER A 18 10.20 -2.74 -7.31
CA SER A 18 10.62 -2.88 -8.71
C SER A 18 12.11 -2.65 -8.85
N MET A 19 12.74 -3.48 -9.68
CA MET A 19 14.14 -3.36 -10.06
C MET A 19 14.29 -2.78 -11.47
N MET A 20 13.21 -2.32 -12.08
CA MET A 20 13.21 -1.78 -13.44
C MET A 20 13.88 -0.42 -13.50
N SER A 21 14.16 0.06 -14.73
CA SER A 21 14.66 1.40 -14.93
C SER A 21 13.67 2.45 -14.42
N VAL A 22 14.15 3.67 -14.15
CA VAL A 22 13.32 4.77 -13.66
C VAL A 22 12.12 5.01 -14.58
N GLU A 23 12.33 5.00 -15.90
CA GLU A 23 11.27 5.23 -16.87
C GLU A 23 10.17 4.17 -16.78
N ASN A 24 10.56 2.91 -16.62
CA ASN A 24 9.61 1.81 -16.50
C ASN A 24 8.87 1.87 -15.15
N VAL A 25 9.55 2.27 -14.09
CA VAL A 25 8.90 2.45 -12.78
C VAL A 25 7.87 3.58 -12.84
N GLU A 26 8.17 4.68 -13.52
CA GLU A 26 7.21 5.77 -13.67
C GLU A 26 5.98 5.32 -14.43
N SER A 27 6.15 4.56 -15.51
CA SER A 27 5.04 4.00 -16.26
C SER A 27 4.21 3.05 -15.42
N GLN A 28 4.88 2.21 -14.63
CA GLN A 28 4.23 1.29 -13.70
C GLN A 28 3.42 2.06 -12.66
N ALA A 29 3.99 3.12 -12.09
CA ALA A 29 3.31 3.94 -11.09
C ALA A 29 2.04 4.57 -11.65
N ILE A 30 2.09 5.08 -12.88
CA ILE A 30 0.93 5.67 -13.54
C ILE A 30 -0.18 4.62 -13.70
N ALA A 31 0.17 3.43 -14.17
CA ALA A 31 -0.80 2.35 -14.37
C ALA A 31 -1.43 1.92 -13.04
N LEU A 32 -0.62 1.77 -11.99
CA LEU A 32 -1.10 1.35 -10.68
C LEU A 32 -1.99 2.42 -10.03
N ARG A 33 -1.64 3.69 -10.20
CA ARG A 33 -2.48 4.80 -9.73
C ARG A 33 -3.85 4.80 -10.38
N LYS A 34 -3.90 4.51 -11.68
CA LYS A 34 -5.18 4.44 -12.38
C LYS A 34 -6.05 3.31 -11.85
N LEU A 35 -5.45 2.16 -11.56
CA LEU A 35 -6.18 1.05 -10.98
C LEU A 35 -6.72 1.39 -9.58
N ALA A 36 -5.88 2.01 -8.75
CA ALA A 36 -6.30 2.43 -7.42
C ALA A 36 -7.41 3.47 -7.49
N ASN A 37 -7.32 4.40 -8.42
CA ASN A 37 -8.32 5.45 -8.59
C ASN A 37 -9.70 4.86 -8.94
N LYS A 38 -9.73 3.82 -9.75
CA LYS A 38 -10.98 3.12 -10.06
C LYS A 38 -11.63 2.54 -8.82
N ALA A 39 -10.83 2.20 -7.82
CA ALA A 39 -11.32 1.67 -6.55
C ALA A 39 -11.62 2.76 -5.52
N GLY A 40 -11.51 4.04 -5.89
CA GLY A 40 -11.77 5.15 -5.00
C GLY A 40 -10.60 5.58 -4.14
N VAL A 41 -9.37 5.22 -4.53
CA VAL A 41 -8.17 5.57 -3.78
C VAL A 41 -7.30 6.50 -4.60
N ASP A 42 -6.99 7.68 -4.04
CA ASP A 42 -6.13 8.67 -4.66
C ASP A 42 -4.72 8.53 -4.10
N CYS A 43 -3.80 8.02 -4.90
CA CYS A 43 -2.40 7.82 -4.54
C CYS A 43 -1.56 8.97 -5.08
N LYS A 44 -1.43 10.05 -4.30
CA LYS A 44 -0.59 11.20 -4.68
C LYS A 44 0.89 10.93 -4.47
N HIS A 45 1.22 10.00 -3.60
CA HIS A 45 2.60 9.68 -3.26
C HIS A 45 2.87 8.20 -3.48
N ALA A 46 4.10 7.90 -3.85
CA ALA A 46 4.55 6.53 -4.04
C ALA A 46 5.91 6.35 -3.37
N LEU A 47 6.11 5.19 -2.78
CA LEU A 47 7.37 4.78 -2.19
C LEU A 47 7.92 3.62 -3.02
N LEU A 48 9.14 3.78 -3.52
CA LEU A 48 9.79 2.76 -4.33
C LEU A 48 10.74 1.93 -3.48
N ASP A 49 10.60 0.62 -3.56
CA ASP A 49 11.56 -0.34 -3.01
C ASP A 49 12.27 -1.01 -4.18
N ASP A 50 13.53 -0.67 -4.37
CA ASP A 50 14.37 -1.24 -5.44
C ASP A 50 15.33 -2.32 -4.91
N SER A 51 15.14 -2.81 -3.69
CA SER A 51 15.97 -3.84 -3.12
C SER A 51 15.53 -5.23 -3.53
N TYR A 52 16.45 -6.19 -3.48
CA TYR A 52 16.14 -7.60 -3.68
C TYR A 52 15.55 -8.25 -2.44
N SER A 53 15.68 -7.63 -1.29
CA SER A 53 15.28 -8.20 -0.02
C SER A 53 13.76 -8.31 0.09
N LYS A 54 13.30 -9.39 0.72
CA LYS A 54 11.91 -9.60 1.12
C LYS A 54 11.75 -9.55 2.63
N SER A 55 12.81 -9.19 3.36
CA SER A 55 12.76 -9.06 4.82
C SER A 55 11.91 -7.87 5.24
N ILE A 56 11.10 -8.04 6.28
CA ILE A 56 10.33 -6.93 6.86
C ILE A 56 11.23 -5.95 7.61
N ALA A 57 12.51 -6.30 7.83
CA ALA A 57 13.46 -5.40 8.49
C ALA A 57 14.20 -4.49 7.53
N ARG A 58 13.94 -4.60 6.21
CA ARG A 58 14.63 -3.76 5.23
C ARG A 58 14.21 -2.30 5.32
N ASP A 59 15.07 -1.40 4.88
CA ASP A 59 14.86 0.05 5.01
C ASP A 59 13.56 0.52 4.39
N ALA A 60 13.18 -0.03 3.23
CA ALA A 60 11.95 0.38 2.55
C ALA A 60 10.72 0.13 3.42
N ILE A 61 10.70 -0.95 4.19
CA ILE A 61 9.60 -1.25 5.10
C ILE A 61 9.61 -0.30 6.30
N CYS A 62 10.79 0.03 6.83
CA CYS A 62 10.88 1.01 7.90
C CYS A 62 10.35 2.37 7.44
N ASP A 63 10.74 2.81 6.24
CA ASP A 63 10.25 4.05 5.67
C ASP A 63 8.75 4.01 5.45
N LEU A 64 8.24 2.89 4.93
CA LEU A 64 6.81 2.70 4.71
C LEU A 64 6.03 2.88 6.02
N LEU A 65 6.46 2.24 7.09
CA LEU A 65 5.78 2.33 8.37
C LEU A 65 5.82 3.76 8.94
N GLU A 66 6.92 4.47 8.74
CA GLU A 66 7.01 5.87 9.15
C GLU A 66 6.00 6.74 8.41
N TYR A 67 5.88 6.57 7.09
CA TYR A 67 4.90 7.31 6.31
C TYR A 67 3.48 7.00 6.75
N LEU A 68 3.16 5.74 7.00
CA LEU A 68 1.82 5.35 7.43
C LEU A 68 1.49 5.85 8.84
N ASP A 69 2.50 5.98 9.69
CA ASP A 69 2.31 6.46 11.06
C ASP A 69 1.96 7.95 11.12
N THR A 70 2.13 8.68 10.03
CA THR A 70 1.77 10.10 9.99
C THR A 70 0.27 10.36 10.07
N GLY A 71 -0.55 9.35 9.81
CA GLY A 71 -2.00 9.50 9.78
C GLY A 71 -2.55 10.14 8.51
N ARG A 72 -1.70 10.41 7.53
CA ARG A 72 -2.10 11.07 6.27
C ARG A 72 -2.79 10.13 5.31
N TYR A 73 -2.56 8.83 5.43
CA TYR A 73 -3.04 7.84 4.47
C TYR A 73 -4.03 6.91 5.14
N GLN A 74 -5.12 6.62 4.46
CA GLN A 74 -6.12 5.65 4.90
C GLN A 74 -5.90 4.29 4.25
N VAL A 75 -5.18 4.26 3.12
CA VAL A 75 -4.97 3.03 2.35
C VAL A 75 -3.51 2.92 1.94
N LEU A 76 -2.93 1.76 2.16
CA LEU A 76 -1.67 1.37 1.54
C LEU A 76 -2.01 0.55 0.30
N VAL A 77 -1.58 1.00 -0.86
CA VAL A 77 -1.83 0.30 -2.12
C VAL A 77 -0.56 -0.44 -2.52
N VAL A 78 -0.67 -1.73 -2.75
CA VAL A 78 0.43 -2.56 -3.24
C VAL A 78 0.00 -3.23 -4.53
N GLU A 79 0.95 -3.48 -5.43
CA GLU A 79 0.68 -4.25 -6.63
C GLU A 79 0.33 -5.69 -6.25
N ASP A 80 1.09 -6.25 -5.32
CA ASP A 80 0.86 -7.59 -4.76
C ASP A 80 1.27 -7.51 -3.29
N VAL A 81 0.44 -8.04 -2.40
CA VAL A 81 0.73 -7.99 -0.96
C VAL A 81 2.04 -8.68 -0.61
N TYR A 82 2.45 -9.66 -1.41
CA TYR A 82 3.74 -10.35 -1.21
C TYR A 82 4.95 -9.49 -1.56
N ASP A 83 4.75 -8.29 -2.11
CA ASP A 83 5.83 -7.31 -2.23
C ASP A 83 6.31 -6.82 -0.87
N LEU A 84 5.47 -6.89 0.15
CA LEU A 84 5.87 -6.54 1.51
C LEU A 84 6.80 -7.59 2.11
N THR A 85 6.39 -8.84 2.04
CA THR A 85 7.21 -9.99 2.42
C THR A 85 6.52 -11.27 1.92
N ASN A 86 7.30 -12.30 1.63
CA ASN A 86 6.75 -13.61 1.28
C ASN A 86 6.75 -14.61 2.45
N ASN A 87 7.18 -14.17 3.63
CA ASN A 87 7.08 -14.96 4.85
C ASN A 87 5.68 -14.77 5.44
N ILE A 88 4.88 -15.82 5.46
CA ILE A 88 3.47 -15.71 5.85
C ILE A 88 3.25 -15.20 7.27
N PRO A 89 3.95 -15.71 8.30
CA PRO A 89 3.79 -15.16 9.64
C PRO A 89 4.15 -13.67 9.73
N ASP A 90 5.22 -13.26 9.05
CA ASP A 90 5.62 -11.84 9.02
C ASP A 90 4.60 -10.99 8.30
N LEU A 91 4.02 -11.51 7.21
CA LEU A 91 2.98 -10.79 6.46
C LEU A 91 1.76 -10.54 7.34
N LYS A 92 1.31 -11.55 8.07
CA LYS A 92 0.19 -11.39 8.99
C LYS A 92 0.47 -10.34 10.06
N ALA A 93 1.67 -10.38 10.62
CA ALA A 93 2.08 -9.41 11.64
C ALA A 93 2.09 -7.98 11.06
N MET A 94 2.56 -7.82 9.82
CA MET A 94 2.56 -6.53 9.15
C MET A 94 1.16 -6.01 8.88
N ILE A 95 0.28 -6.86 8.39
CA ILE A 95 -1.10 -6.49 8.14
C ILE A 95 -1.75 -6.01 9.45
N ASP A 96 -1.55 -6.75 10.52
CA ASP A 96 -2.08 -6.37 11.83
C ASP A 96 -1.54 -5.02 12.29
N ARG A 97 -0.25 -4.81 12.14
CA ARG A 97 0.39 -3.57 12.55
C ARG A 97 -0.12 -2.38 11.75
N ILE A 98 -0.24 -2.54 10.43
CA ILE A 98 -0.71 -1.48 9.56
C ILE A 98 -2.19 -1.18 9.83
N ASN A 99 -3.00 -2.21 10.00
CA ASN A 99 -4.41 -2.02 10.37
C ASN A 99 -4.54 -1.31 11.72
N GLY A 100 -3.61 -1.56 12.64
CA GLY A 100 -3.57 -0.87 13.93
C GLY A 100 -3.32 0.63 13.80
N MET A 101 -2.79 1.09 12.67
CA MET A 101 -2.62 2.51 12.35
C MET A 101 -3.83 3.10 11.65
N ASN A 102 -4.94 2.36 11.56
CA ASN A 102 -6.14 2.74 10.82
C ASN A 102 -5.90 2.84 9.31
N VAL A 103 -5.05 1.97 8.79
CA VAL A 103 -4.72 1.88 7.37
C VAL A 103 -5.15 0.52 6.83
N ILE A 104 -5.87 0.54 5.71
CA ILE A 104 -6.28 -0.66 5.00
C ILE A 104 -5.25 -0.94 3.91
N ILE A 105 -4.88 -2.20 3.71
CA ILE A 105 -3.99 -2.59 2.61
C ILE A 105 -4.86 -3.04 1.43
N PHE A 106 -4.68 -2.39 0.29
CA PHE A 106 -5.38 -2.74 -0.93
C PHE A 106 -4.41 -3.40 -1.90
N ASP A 107 -4.71 -4.66 -2.24
CA ASP A 107 -3.90 -5.50 -3.11
C ASP A 107 -4.47 -5.41 -4.54
N LEU A 108 -3.72 -4.82 -5.44
CA LEU A 108 -4.17 -4.63 -6.83
C LEU A 108 -4.17 -5.94 -7.62
N ALA A 109 -3.32 -6.89 -7.27
CA ALA A 109 -3.27 -8.18 -7.98
C ALA A 109 -4.60 -8.92 -7.90
N THR A 110 -5.27 -8.82 -6.76
CA THR A 110 -6.57 -9.46 -6.52
C THR A 110 -7.72 -8.48 -6.46
N MET A 111 -7.42 -7.16 -6.47
CA MET A 111 -8.40 -6.09 -6.29
C MET A 111 -9.20 -6.26 -5.01
N THR A 112 -8.51 -6.65 -3.93
CA THR A 112 -9.13 -6.88 -2.62
C THR A 112 -8.44 -6.09 -1.53
N ALA A 113 -9.23 -5.69 -0.53
CA ALA A 113 -8.71 -5.04 0.67
C ALA A 113 -8.29 -6.08 1.70
N ARG A 114 -7.15 -5.83 2.34
CA ARG A 114 -6.62 -6.66 3.42
C ARG A 114 -6.75 -5.91 4.73
N PHE A 115 -7.54 -6.44 5.63
CA PHE A 115 -7.73 -5.85 6.95
C PHE A 115 -8.08 -6.94 7.95
N ASN A 116 -7.91 -6.63 9.23
CA ASN A 116 -8.22 -7.56 10.30
C ASN A 116 -9.71 -7.78 10.44
N ASN A 117 -10.11 -9.03 10.63
CA ASN A 117 -11.50 -9.35 10.89
C ASN A 117 -12.03 -8.70 12.16
N TYR A 118 -11.17 -8.41 13.11
CA TYR A 118 -11.56 -7.75 14.36
C TYR A 118 -12.22 -6.40 14.12
N ALA A 119 -11.71 -5.65 13.15
CA ALA A 119 -12.25 -4.33 12.86
C ALA A 119 -13.68 -4.38 12.38
N LYS A 120 -14.10 -5.49 11.80
CA LYS A 120 -15.47 -5.66 11.31
C LYS A 120 -16.48 -5.89 12.41
N GLU A 121 -16.02 -6.40 13.52
CA GLU A 121 -16.89 -6.82 14.62
C GLU A 121 -17.14 -5.71 15.62
N CYS A 122 -16.42 -4.62 15.46
CA CYS A 122 -16.56 -3.48 16.35
C CYS A 122 -17.73 -2.59 16.00
#